data_e37dcb5591505d1bddf67a458841476b
#
_entry.id   e37dcb5591505d1bddf67a458841476b
#
_cell.length_a   1.000
_cell.length_b   1.000
_cell.length_c   1.000
_cell.angle_alpha   90.00
_cell.angle_beta   90.00
_cell.angle_gamma   90.00
#
_symmetry.space_group_name_H-M   'P 1'
#
loop_
_entity.id
_entity.type
_entity.pdbx_description
1 polymer ?
#
loop_
_entity_poly.entity_id
_entity_poly.type
_entity_poly.pdbx_seq_one_letter_code
_entity_poly.pdbx_strand_id
1 'polypeptide(L)'
;MFNYIEGDSPAVCKTLIKIFKRLNISIDLEIGTCFMAGIITDSGGFRYSDVDDETFEFAAQMLDVGVNISDIYYRTFDLKTKAQFELSTIATSRLKFYAKDRIALTYITMEDIKKTKSQLGDHEGIVSVGRNIEGVEVSIFLREDDDGTYKVSLRSNNNVKVSEIAEVFGGGGHDRASGCTIDLPLEEAIKKLVKEATKKL
;
A
#
# COMPACT_ATOMS: atom_id res chain seq x y z
N MET A 1 22.16 -15.68 20.58
CA MET A 1 21.58 -14.98 19.41
C MET A 1 21.34 -13.56 19.85
N PHE A 2 21.86 -12.57 19.14
CA PHE A 2 21.63 -11.14 19.46
C PHE A 2 20.52 -10.60 18.55
N ASN A 3 19.54 -9.91 19.14
CA ASN A 3 18.47 -9.23 18.40
C ASN A 3 18.66 -7.73 18.56
N TYR A 4 18.54 -6.98 17.49
CA TYR A 4 18.44 -5.53 17.49
C TYR A 4 17.08 -5.12 16.91
N ILE A 5 16.24 -4.49 17.72
CA ILE A 5 14.85 -4.19 17.39
C ILE A 5 14.61 -2.70 17.62
N GLU A 6 14.15 -2.00 16.60
CA GLU A 6 13.65 -0.62 16.66
C GLU A 6 12.22 -0.61 16.12
N GLY A 7 11.25 -0.81 17.00
CA GLY A 7 9.82 -0.96 16.63
C GLY A 7 9.21 0.30 16.02
N ASP A 8 9.76 1.47 16.34
CA ASP A 8 9.25 2.78 15.89
C ASP A 8 9.99 3.30 14.63
N SER A 9 10.88 2.50 14.06
CA SER A 9 11.61 2.90 12.86
C SER A 9 10.72 2.86 11.62
N PRO A 10 10.65 3.93 10.80
CA PRO A 10 9.83 3.97 9.58
C PRO A 10 10.27 2.96 8.51
N ALA A 11 11.53 2.51 8.58
CA ALA A 11 12.09 1.55 7.64
C ALA A 11 13.21 0.73 8.29
N VAL A 12 13.28 -0.56 8.00
CA VAL A 12 14.39 -1.42 8.46
C VAL A 12 15.75 -0.92 7.93
N CYS A 13 15.76 -0.27 6.77
CA CYS A 13 16.96 0.35 6.19
C CYS A 13 17.56 1.42 7.10
N LYS A 14 16.74 2.20 7.84
CA LYS A 14 17.22 3.14 8.84
C LYS A 14 18.01 2.44 9.94
N THR A 15 17.50 1.34 10.46
CA THR A 15 18.18 0.51 11.47
C THR A 15 19.49 -0.07 10.93
N LEU A 16 19.52 -0.53 9.68
CA LEU A 16 20.72 -1.05 9.05
C LEU A 16 21.79 0.03 8.88
N ILE A 17 21.45 1.25 8.51
CA ILE A 17 22.39 2.37 8.41
C ILE A 17 23.08 2.63 9.76
N LYS A 18 22.33 2.59 10.88
CA LYS A 18 22.90 2.70 12.24
C LYS A 18 23.89 1.59 12.53
N ILE A 19 23.60 0.36 12.14
CA ILE A 19 24.50 -0.79 12.31
C ILE A 19 25.78 -0.58 11.48
N PHE A 20 25.66 -0.17 10.22
CA PHE A 20 26.80 0.11 9.35
C PHE A 20 27.73 1.18 9.95
N LYS A 21 27.13 2.28 10.45
CA LYS A 21 27.89 3.33 11.15
C LYS A 21 28.63 2.79 12.38
N ARG A 22 27.98 2.00 13.22
CA ARG A 22 28.59 1.42 14.41
C ARG A 22 29.74 0.46 14.11
N LEU A 23 29.65 -0.25 12.99
CA LEU A 23 30.66 -1.19 12.54
C LEU A 23 31.74 -0.54 11.66
N ASN A 24 31.67 0.77 11.42
CA ASN A 24 32.53 1.53 10.51
C ASN A 24 32.58 0.92 9.09
N ILE A 25 31.42 0.40 8.64
CA ILE A 25 31.24 -0.09 7.26
C ILE A 25 30.92 1.11 6.37
N SER A 26 31.71 1.32 5.32
CA SER A 26 31.45 2.36 4.33
C SER A 26 30.21 2.04 3.50
N ILE A 27 29.40 3.06 3.22
CA ILE A 27 28.25 2.98 2.33
C ILE A 27 28.71 3.54 0.99
N ASP A 28 28.72 2.70 -0.03
CA ASP A 28 28.98 3.09 -1.42
C ASP A 28 27.66 3.40 -2.15
N LEU A 29 27.73 3.73 -3.43
CA LEU A 29 26.59 4.10 -4.25
C LEU A 29 25.54 2.97 -4.34
N GLU A 30 25.96 1.71 -4.46
CA GLU A 30 25.05 0.57 -4.62
C GLU A 30 24.29 0.32 -3.31
N ILE A 31 24.99 0.25 -2.19
CA ILE A 31 24.41 0.10 -0.86
C ILE A 31 23.50 1.31 -0.53
N GLY A 32 23.97 2.52 -0.82
CA GLY A 32 23.21 3.74 -0.62
C GLY A 32 21.92 3.78 -1.43
N THR A 33 21.94 3.29 -2.67
CA THR A 33 20.74 3.18 -3.52
C THR A 33 19.73 2.21 -2.90
N CYS A 34 20.16 1.05 -2.40
CA CYS A 34 19.29 0.10 -1.71
C CYS A 34 18.69 0.70 -0.42
N PHE A 35 19.50 1.38 0.40
CA PHE A 35 19.00 2.03 1.61
C PHE A 35 18.01 3.14 1.32
N MET A 36 18.30 3.98 0.33
CA MET A 36 17.38 5.06 -0.08
C MET A 36 16.08 4.49 -0.62
N ALA A 37 16.13 3.44 -1.45
CA ALA A 37 14.93 2.80 -1.96
C ALA A 37 14.05 2.26 -0.82
N GLY A 38 14.64 1.58 0.18
CA GLY A 38 13.89 1.10 1.34
C GLY A 38 13.29 2.23 2.19
N ILE A 39 14.05 3.30 2.44
CA ILE A 39 13.54 4.48 3.16
C ILE A 39 12.36 5.10 2.39
N ILE A 40 12.49 5.31 1.09
CA ILE A 40 11.46 5.93 0.25
C ILE A 40 10.19 5.06 0.21
N THR A 41 10.32 3.75 0.03
CA THR A 41 9.14 2.85 -0.05
C THR A 41 8.40 2.78 1.27
N ASP A 42 9.10 2.53 2.37
CA ASP A 42 8.49 2.29 3.67
C ASP A 42 7.92 3.57 4.31
N SER A 43 8.58 4.72 4.08
CA SER A 43 8.07 6.03 4.52
C SER A 43 7.00 6.63 3.61
N GLY A 44 6.61 5.92 2.54
CA GLY A 44 5.69 6.43 1.54
C GLY A 44 6.20 7.70 0.84
N GLY A 45 7.52 7.79 0.62
CA GLY A 45 8.17 8.97 0.09
C GLY A 45 8.24 10.10 1.11
N PHE A 46 8.64 9.80 2.34
CA PHE A 46 8.74 10.73 3.48
C PHE A 46 7.42 11.39 3.90
N ARG A 47 6.27 10.73 3.67
CA ARG A 47 4.94 11.29 3.97
C ARG A 47 4.29 10.72 5.23
N TYR A 48 4.77 9.60 5.75
CA TYR A 48 4.15 8.97 6.91
C TYR A 48 4.59 9.62 8.22
N SER A 49 3.77 9.47 9.25
CA SER A 49 3.93 10.17 10.53
C SER A 49 5.10 9.70 11.39
N ASP A 50 5.71 8.59 11.04
CA ASP A 50 6.87 7.98 11.70
C ASP A 50 8.21 8.46 11.10
N VAL A 51 8.17 9.33 10.08
CA VAL A 51 9.35 10.01 9.52
C VAL A 51 9.84 11.08 10.48
N ASP A 52 11.11 11.02 10.84
CA ASP A 52 11.79 11.94 11.75
C ASP A 52 13.00 12.63 11.09
N ASP A 53 13.68 13.50 11.85
CA ASP A 53 14.87 14.23 11.42
C ASP A 53 16.00 13.29 11.05
N GLU A 54 16.22 12.21 11.81
CA GLU A 54 17.26 11.21 11.52
C GLU A 54 17.03 10.52 10.16
N THR A 55 15.76 10.31 9.76
CA THR A 55 15.40 9.77 8.44
C THR A 55 15.89 10.68 7.31
N PHE A 56 15.73 12.00 7.48
CA PHE A 56 16.24 12.97 6.51
C PHE A 56 17.77 13.09 6.52
N GLU A 57 18.41 12.98 7.69
CA GLU A 57 19.87 12.94 7.78
C GLU A 57 20.45 11.75 7.04
N PHE A 58 19.83 10.58 7.15
CA PHE A 58 20.27 9.40 6.40
C PHE A 58 20.02 9.56 4.91
N ALA A 59 18.90 10.15 4.50
CA ALA A 59 18.65 10.47 3.10
C ALA A 59 19.71 11.43 2.53
N ALA A 60 20.10 12.46 3.29
CA ALA A 60 21.16 13.37 2.89
C ALA A 60 22.50 12.64 2.68
N GLN A 61 22.86 11.71 3.58
CA GLN A 61 24.09 10.91 3.44
C GLN A 61 24.05 10.01 2.19
N MET A 62 22.88 9.49 1.80
CA MET A 62 22.76 8.73 0.55
C MET A 62 22.95 9.64 -0.68
N LEU A 63 22.51 10.89 -0.60
CA LEU A 63 22.79 11.88 -1.66
C LEU A 63 24.29 12.18 -1.78
N ASP A 64 24.99 12.29 -0.66
CA ASP A 64 26.45 12.56 -0.64
C ASP A 64 27.26 11.46 -1.35
N VAL A 65 26.79 10.21 -1.31
CA VAL A 65 27.41 9.10 -2.06
C VAL A 65 26.92 8.99 -3.51
N GLY A 66 26.08 9.93 -3.96
CA GLY A 66 25.69 10.06 -5.36
C GLY A 66 24.36 9.35 -5.74
N VAL A 67 23.54 8.95 -4.77
CA VAL A 67 22.24 8.29 -5.06
C VAL A 67 21.31 9.22 -5.81
N ASN A 68 20.73 8.73 -6.89
CA ASN A 68 19.74 9.45 -7.68
C ASN A 68 18.32 9.22 -7.12
N ILE A 69 17.91 10.11 -6.23
CA ILE A 69 16.56 10.09 -5.63
C ILE A 69 15.46 10.16 -6.70
N SER A 70 15.62 10.99 -7.72
CA SER A 70 14.59 11.17 -8.77
C SER A 70 14.31 9.88 -9.53
N ASP A 71 15.34 9.08 -9.84
CA ASP A 71 15.16 7.78 -10.50
C ASP A 71 14.43 6.79 -9.60
N ILE A 72 14.76 6.76 -8.28
CA ILE A 72 14.08 5.89 -7.32
C ILE A 72 12.59 6.28 -7.22
N TYR A 73 12.27 7.58 -7.06
CA TYR A 73 10.88 8.05 -7.01
C TYR A 73 10.10 7.69 -8.27
N TYR A 74 10.67 7.99 -9.43
CA TYR A 74 10.04 7.70 -10.71
C TYR A 74 9.70 6.21 -10.84
N ARG A 75 10.66 5.32 -10.53
CA ARG A 75 10.45 3.87 -10.62
C ARG A 75 9.48 3.34 -9.59
N THR A 76 9.46 3.92 -8.39
CA THR A 76 8.64 3.44 -7.28
C THR A 76 7.19 3.93 -7.35
N PHE A 77 6.96 5.19 -7.70
CA PHE A 77 5.65 5.80 -7.58
C PHE A 77 5.01 6.25 -8.89
N ASP A 78 5.81 6.62 -9.89
CA ASP A 78 5.30 7.26 -11.09
C ASP A 78 5.22 6.31 -12.28
N LEU A 79 6.22 5.43 -12.43
CA LEU A 79 6.31 4.52 -13.57
C LEU A 79 5.24 3.43 -13.49
N LYS A 80 4.40 3.38 -14.51
CA LYS A 80 3.38 2.32 -14.66
C LYS A 80 3.54 1.64 -16.01
N THR A 81 3.33 0.34 -16.03
CA THR A 81 3.16 -0.38 -17.28
C THR A 81 1.84 0.02 -17.95
N LYS A 82 1.72 -0.20 -19.26
CA LYS A 82 0.44 -0.01 -19.94
C LYS A 82 -0.67 -0.86 -19.32
N ALA A 83 -0.36 -2.10 -18.96
CA ALA A 83 -1.30 -3.01 -18.31
C ALA A 83 -1.78 -2.47 -16.95
N GLN A 84 -0.88 -1.97 -16.10
CA GLN A 84 -1.23 -1.31 -14.83
C GLN A 84 -2.12 -0.10 -15.05
N PHE A 85 -1.81 0.74 -16.04
CA PHE A 85 -2.60 1.91 -16.36
C PHE A 85 -4.02 1.53 -16.81
N GLU A 86 -4.15 0.60 -17.75
CA GLU A 86 -5.44 0.12 -18.27
C GLU A 86 -6.28 -0.52 -17.15
N LEU A 87 -5.68 -1.40 -16.33
CA LEU A 87 -6.36 -2.05 -15.22
C LEU A 87 -6.84 -1.04 -14.16
N SER A 88 -5.98 -0.09 -13.81
CA SER A 88 -6.32 1.02 -12.88
C SER A 88 -7.44 1.90 -13.45
N THR A 89 -7.47 2.15 -14.76
CA THR A 89 -8.53 2.91 -15.42
C THR A 89 -9.87 2.18 -15.34
N ILE A 90 -9.89 0.87 -15.59
CA ILE A 90 -11.09 0.04 -15.44
C ILE A 90 -11.61 0.11 -14.00
N ALA A 91 -10.73 -0.13 -13.02
CA ALA A 91 -11.10 -0.05 -11.61
C ALA A 91 -11.64 1.34 -11.23
N THR A 92 -10.99 2.40 -11.69
CA THR A 92 -11.42 3.78 -11.42
C THR A 92 -12.81 4.06 -12.01
N SER A 93 -13.10 3.57 -13.22
CA SER A 93 -14.42 3.75 -13.86
C SER A 93 -15.56 3.04 -13.13
N ARG A 94 -15.25 2.02 -12.33
CA ARG A 94 -16.21 1.27 -11.51
C ARG A 94 -16.34 1.77 -10.08
N LEU A 95 -15.63 2.84 -9.73
CA LEU A 95 -15.67 3.36 -8.35
C LEU A 95 -17.08 3.76 -7.97
N LYS A 96 -17.57 3.24 -6.85
CA LYS A 96 -18.86 3.58 -6.26
C LYS A 96 -18.69 4.09 -4.84
N PHE A 97 -19.57 5.00 -4.45
CA PHE A 97 -19.54 5.62 -3.13
C PHE A 97 -20.76 5.20 -2.31
N TYR A 98 -20.54 5.05 -0.99
CA TYR A 98 -21.55 4.63 -0.04
C TYR A 98 -21.43 5.44 1.26
N ALA A 99 -22.47 5.37 2.11
CA ALA A 99 -22.51 6.01 3.42
C ALA A 99 -22.17 7.52 3.36
N LYS A 100 -22.86 8.26 2.47
CA LYS A 100 -22.62 9.70 2.21
C LYS A 100 -21.18 9.97 1.77
N ASP A 101 -20.71 9.20 0.81
CA ASP A 101 -19.37 9.25 0.19
C ASP A 101 -18.18 8.96 1.13
N ARG A 102 -18.47 8.43 2.33
CA ARG A 102 -17.41 8.05 3.28
C ARG A 102 -16.77 6.69 2.98
N ILE A 103 -17.40 5.87 2.14
CA ILE A 103 -16.85 4.60 1.67
C ILE A 103 -16.71 4.67 0.16
N ALA A 104 -15.49 4.41 -0.36
CA ALA A 104 -15.24 4.21 -1.77
C ALA A 104 -14.95 2.73 -2.04
N LEU A 105 -15.61 2.14 -3.03
CA LEU A 105 -15.43 0.74 -3.37
C LEU A 105 -15.25 0.57 -4.88
N THR A 106 -14.29 -0.26 -5.26
CA THR A 106 -14.09 -0.68 -6.64
C THR A 106 -13.66 -2.14 -6.72
N TYR A 107 -13.66 -2.68 -7.93
CA TYR A 107 -13.27 -4.07 -8.17
C TYR A 107 -12.67 -4.28 -9.56
N ILE A 108 -11.94 -5.38 -9.69
CA ILE A 108 -11.50 -5.94 -10.97
C ILE A 108 -11.85 -7.42 -11.03
N THR A 109 -12.08 -7.91 -12.25
CA THR A 109 -12.42 -9.30 -12.55
C THR A 109 -11.27 -10.01 -13.27
N MET A 110 -11.32 -11.34 -13.32
CA MET A 110 -10.39 -12.13 -14.11
C MET A 110 -10.46 -11.81 -15.61
N GLU A 111 -11.64 -11.39 -16.11
CA GLU A 111 -11.79 -10.91 -17.48
C GLU A 111 -11.00 -9.63 -17.73
N ASP A 112 -11.00 -8.69 -16.78
CA ASP A 112 -10.22 -7.46 -16.87
C ASP A 112 -8.71 -7.75 -16.90
N ILE A 113 -8.25 -8.64 -16.02
CA ILE A 113 -6.84 -9.07 -15.97
C ILE A 113 -6.42 -9.69 -17.33
N LYS A 114 -7.24 -10.58 -17.89
CA LYS A 114 -6.98 -11.18 -19.20
C LYS A 114 -6.98 -10.14 -20.32
N LYS A 115 -7.96 -9.23 -20.33
CA LYS A 115 -8.10 -8.17 -21.34
C LYS A 115 -6.92 -7.21 -21.37
N THR A 116 -6.44 -6.79 -20.19
CA THR A 116 -5.30 -5.88 -20.07
C THR A 116 -3.95 -6.59 -20.15
N LYS A 117 -3.94 -7.93 -20.13
CA LYS A 117 -2.73 -8.76 -20.04
C LYS A 117 -1.91 -8.44 -18.78
N SER A 118 -2.58 -8.09 -17.73
CA SER A 118 -1.96 -7.74 -16.44
C SER A 118 -1.35 -8.97 -15.78
N GLN A 119 -0.24 -8.74 -15.06
CA GLN A 119 0.48 -9.75 -14.30
C GLN A 119 0.18 -9.62 -12.80
N LEU A 120 0.66 -10.59 -12.02
CA LEU A 120 0.62 -10.51 -10.55
C LEU A 120 1.39 -9.26 -10.10
N GLY A 121 0.73 -8.41 -9.30
CA GLY A 121 1.28 -7.13 -8.84
C GLY A 121 0.74 -5.90 -9.59
N ASP A 122 0.28 -6.03 -10.83
CA ASP A 122 -0.23 -4.89 -11.61
C ASP A 122 -1.48 -4.21 -11.00
N HIS A 123 -2.14 -4.87 -10.05
CA HIS A 123 -3.28 -4.33 -9.30
C HIS A 123 -2.87 -3.54 -8.04
N GLU A 124 -1.59 -3.53 -7.71
CA GLU A 124 -1.12 -2.81 -6.53
C GLU A 124 -1.41 -1.31 -6.64
N GLY A 125 -1.78 -0.71 -5.51
CA GLY A 125 -2.12 0.70 -5.45
C GLY A 125 -3.55 1.06 -5.88
N ILE A 126 -4.33 0.18 -6.52
CA ILE A 126 -5.72 0.48 -6.92
C ILE A 126 -6.58 0.87 -5.72
N VAL A 127 -6.41 0.22 -4.57
CA VAL A 127 -7.14 0.56 -3.34
C VAL A 127 -6.91 2.01 -2.89
N SER A 128 -5.75 2.58 -3.23
CA SER A 128 -5.42 3.96 -2.87
C SER A 128 -6.17 5.00 -3.71
N VAL A 129 -6.69 4.63 -4.88
CA VAL A 129 -7.50 5.54 -5.71
C VAL A 129 -8.70 6.05 -4.93
N GLY A 130 -9.47 5.15 -4.30
CA GLY A 130 -10.62 5.53 -3.47
C GLY A 130 -10.19 6.26 -2.19
N ARG A 131 -9.12 5.80 -1.53
CA ARG A 131 -8.62 6.41 -0.29
C ARG A 131 -8.21 7.87 -0.45
N ASN A 132 -7.68 8.24 -1.60
CA ASN A 132 -7.15 9.59 -1.86
C ASN A 132 -8.25 10.60 -2.26
N ILE A 133 -9.54 10.23 -2.22
CA ILE A 133 -10.65 11.12 -2.51
C ILE A 133 -11.06 11.83 -1.22
N GLU A 134 -11.28 13.14 -1.29
CA GLU A 134 -11.72 13.95 -0.16
C GLU A 134 -13.02 13.42 0.44
N GLY A 135 -13.08 13.34 1.77
CA GLY A 135 -14.25 12.84 2.51
C GLY A 135 -14.33 11.31 2.65
N VAL A 136 -13.58 10.56 1.87
CA VAL A 136 -13.54 9.09 2.00
C VAL A 136 -12.77 8.69 3.25
N GLU A 137 -13.41 7.92 4.11
CA GLU A 137 -12.80 7.33 5.31
C GLU A 137 -12.30 5.90 5.04
N VAL A 138 -13.08 5.10 4.31
CA VAL A 138 -12.74 3.69 4.00
C VAL A 138 -12.71 3.46 2.51
N SER A 139 -11.62 2.89 2.02
CA SER A 139 -11.49 2.41 0.64
C SER A 139 -11.45 0.90 0.60
N ILE A 140 -12.26 0.31 -0.26
CA ILE A 140 -12.43 -1.13 -0.45
C ILE A 140 -12.12 -1.48 -1.90
N PHE A 141 -11.24 -2.44 -2.10
CA PHE A 141 -10.91 -2.97 -3.41
C PHE A 141 -11.06 -4.49 -3.41
N LEU A 142 -11.85 -5.02 -4.35
CA LEU A 142 -12.01 -6.45 -4.57
C LEU A 142 -11.28 -6.86 -5.84
N ARG A 143 -10.48 -7.90 -5.76
CA ARG A 143 -9.85 -8.54 -6.92
C ARG A 143 -10.35 -9.99 -7.00
N GLU A 144 -10.97 -10.33 -8.11
CA GLU A 144 -11.31 -11.73 -8.40
C GLU A 144 -10.05 -12.57 -8.55
N ASP A 145 -10.04 -13.76 -7.99
CA ASP A 145 -8.97 -14.75 -8.09
C ASP A 145 -9.37 -15.92 -8.98
N ASP A 146 -8.43 -16.75 -9.41
CA ASP A 146 -8.65 -17.86 -10.35
C ASP A 146 -9.66 -18.90 -9.86
N ASP A 147 -9.85 -19.03 -8.54
CA ASP A 147 -10.79 -19.94 -7.90
C ASP A 147 -12.21 -19.34 -7.76
N GLY A 148 -12.44 -18.12 -8.27
CA GLY A 148 -13.72 -17.41 -8.17
C GLY A 148 -13.94 -16.69 -6.85
N THR A 149 -12.98 -16.74 -5.93
CA THR A 149 -13.02 -15.94 -4.70
C THR A 149 -12.56 -14.51 -4.96
N TYR A 150 -12.81 -13.62 -3.99
CA TYR A 150 -12.34 -12.22 -4.04
C TYR A 150 -11.31 -11.97 -2.95
N LYS A 151 -10.11 -11.53 -3.35
CA LYS A 151 -9.15 -10.91 -2.44
C LYS A 151 -9.57 -9.46 -2.20
N VAL A 152 -9.79 -9.13 -0.95
CA VAL A 152 -10.26 -7.80 -0.52
C VAL A 152 -9.12 -7.05 0.14
N SER A 153 -8.86 -5.85 -0.35
CA SER A 153 -7.95 -4.90 0.28
C SER A 153 -8.76 -3.76 0.90
N LEU A 154 -8.46 -3.43 2.13
CA LEU A 154 -9.11 -2.39 2.92
C LEU A 154 -8.09 -1.34 3.36
N ARG A 155 -8.43 -0.07 3.23
CA ARG A 155 -7.62 1.06 3.72
C ARG A 155 -8.52 2.06 4.43
N SER A 156 -8.00 2.72 5.46
CA SER A 156 -8.68 3.86 6.10
C SER A 156 -7.76 5.07 6.21
N ASN A 157 -8.37 6.25 6.33
CA ASN A 157 -7.65 7.51 6.44
C ASN A 157 -7.44 7.95 7.89
N ASN A 158 -8.47 7.85 8.76
CA ASN A 158 -8.43 8.48 10.08
C ASN A 158 -8.71 7.47 11.20
N ASN A 159 -9.97 7.22 11.51
CA ASN A 159 -10.36 6.59 12.77
C ASN A 159 -10.87 5.15 12.63
N VAL A 160 -11.26 4.75 11.43
CA VAL A 160 -11.81 3.40 11.21
C VAL A 160 -10.72 2.37 11.20
N LYS A 161 -10.84 1.37 12.07
CA LYS A 161 -9.96 0.20 12.10
C LYS A 161 -10.44 -0.82 11.08
N VAL A 162 -9.84 -0.81 9.91
CA VAL A 162 -10.21 -1.76 8.84
C VAL A 162 -9.81 -3.21 9.16
N SER A 163 -8.90 -3.43 10.10
CA SER A 163 -8.59 -4.76 10.65
C SER A 163 -9.83 -5.43 11.22
N GLU A 164 -10.65 -4.69 11.99
CA GLU A 164 -11.89 -5.21 12.57
C GLU A 164 -12.94 -5.56 11.50
N ILE A 165 -12.93 -4.88 10.35
CA ILE A 165 -13.77 -5.24 9.21
C ILE A 165 -13.27 -6.54 8.57
N ALA A 166 -11.96 -6.65 8.34
CA ALA A 166 -11.35 -7.83 7.75
C ALA A 166 -11.56 -9.10 8.61
N GLU A 167 -11.47 -8.97 9.94
CA GLU A 167 -11.67 -10.06 10.90
C GLU A 167 -13.07 -10.71 10.79
N VAL A 168 -14.12 -9.92 10.48
CA VAL A 168 -15.48 -10.45 10.25
C VAL A 168 -15.51 -11.49 9.11
N PHE A 169 -14.56 -11.36 8.16
CA PHE A 169 -14.44 -12.25 7.00
C PHE A 169 -13.24 -13.21 7.13
N GLY A 170 -12.72 -13.42 8.34
CA GLY A 170 -11.59 -14.32 8.59
C GLY A 170 -10.24 -13.80 8.11
N GLY A 171 -10.15 -12.51 7.84
CA GLY A 171 -8.91 -11.82 7.45
C GLY A 171 -8.24 -11.11 8.62
N GLY A 172 -7.40 -10.13 8.33
CA GLY A 172 -6.69 -9.34 9.33
C GLY A 172 -5.73 -8.34 8.71
N GLY A 173 -4.88 -7.76 9.55
CA GLY A 173 -3.87 -6.78 9.16
C GLY A 173 -3.72 -5.68 10.18
N HIS A 174 -3.23 -4.53 9.73
CA HIS A 174 -3.08 -3.34 10.56
C HIS A 174 -4.37 -2.52 10.60
N ASP A 175 -4.52 -1.68 11.62
CA ASP A 175 -5.71 -0.82 11.80
C ASP A 175 -6.07 -0.01 10.55
N ARG A 176 -5.10 0.44 9.77
CA ARG A 176 -5.31 1.25 8.55
C ARG A 176 -5.10 0.52 7.23
N ALA A 177 -4.65 -0.73 7.26
CA ALA A 177 -4.36 -1.52 6.08
C ALA A 177 -4.56 -3.00 6.38
N SER A 178 -5.64 -3.57 5.91
CA SER A 178 -6.01 -4.97 6.15
C SER A 178 -6.56 -5.62 4.89
N GLY A 179 -6.79 -6.93 4.97
CA GLY A 179 -7.36 -7.68 3.86
C GLY A 179 -8.01 -8.97 4.32
N CYS A 180 -8.88 -9.49 3.47
CA CYS A 180 -9.54 -10.78 3.66
C CYS A 180 -9.78 -11.47 2.32
N THR A 181 -10.27 -12.69 2.36
CA THR A 181 -10.75 -13.41 1.17
C THR A 181 -12.24 -13.71 1.36
N ILE A 182 -13.03 -13.50 0.33
CA ILE A 182 -14.48 -13.73 0.36
C ILE A 182 -14.86 -14.68 -0.76
N ASP A 183 -15.54 -15.77 -0.38
CA ASP A 183 -16.11 -16.76 -1.28
C ASP A 183 -17.63 -16.51 -1.38
N LEU A 184 -18.01 -15.50 -2.15
CA LEU A 184 -19.40 -15.10 -2.42
C LEU A 184 -19.48 -14.44 -3.80
N PRO A 185 -20.67 -14.44 -4.45
CA PRO A 185 -20.89 -13.63 -5.63
C PRO A 185 -20.58 -12.15 -5.38
N LEU A 186 -20.03 -11.46 -6.38
CA LEU A 186 -19.53 -10.08 -6.28
C LEU A 186 -20.51 -9.13 -5.57
N GLU A 187 -21.76 -9.11 -6.02
CA GLU A 187 -22.78 -8.19 -5.48
C GLU A 187 -23.10 -8.49 -4.00
N GLU A 188 -23.03 -9.75 -3.60
CA GLU A 188 -23.24 -10.15 -2.19
C GLU A 188 -22.02 -9.77 -1.34
N ALA A 189 -20.82 -9.99 -1.85
CA ALA A 189 -19.57 -9.57 -1.22
C ALA A 189 -19.53 -8.05 -1.00
N ILE A 190 -19.86 -7.26 -2.02
CA ILE A 190 -19.98 -5.79 -1.94
C ILE A 190 -20.97 -5.39 -0.85
N LYS A 191 -22.19 -5.95 -0.86
CA LYS A 191 -23.23 -5.63 0.11
C LYS A 191 -22.80 -5.91 1.54
N LYS A 192 -22.15 -7.05 1.79
CA LYS A 192 -21.67 -7.42 3.12
C LYS A 192 -20.52 -6.50 3.58
N LEU A 193 -19.55 -6.23 2.71
CA LEU A 193 -18.43 -5.35 3.02
C LEU A 193 -18.88 -3.93 3.35
N VAL A 194 -19.75 -3.35 2.50
CA VAL A 194 -20.29 -2.01 2.73
C VAL A 194 -21.07 -1.95 4.03
N LYS A 195 -21.87 -2.98 4.33
CA LYS A 195 -22.63 -3.06 5.59
C LYS A 195 -21.70 -3.06 6.80
N GLU A 196 -20.65 -3.88 6.80
CA GLU A 196 -19.73 -3.93 7.93
C GLU A 196 -18.90 -2.65 8.05
N ALA A 197 -18.42 -2.08 6.94
CA ALA A 197 -17.72 -0.80 6.94
C ALA A 197 -18.61 0.35 7.45
N THR A 198 -19.89 0.37 7.08
CA THR A 198 -20.83 1.40 7.55
C THR A 198 -21.05 1.38 9.06
N LYS A 199 -20.97 0.21 9.71
CA LYS A 199 -21.11 0.11 11.18
C LYS A 199 -19.93 0.74 11.93
N LYS A 200 -18.78 0.91 11.25
CA LYS A 200 -17.54 1.43 11.85
C LYS A 200 -17.34 2.93 11.59
N LEU A 201 -18.19 3.55 10.75
CA LEU A 201 -18.16 4.99 10.47
C LEU A 201 -18.83 5.82 11.57
#